data_69fcec54257771f68ff5750c4322564d
#
_entry.id   69fcec54257771f68ff5750c4322564d
#
_cell.length_a   1.000
_cell.length_b   1.000
_cell.length_c   1.000
_cell.angle_alpha   90.00
_cell.angle_beta   90.00
_cell.angle_gamma   90.00
#
_symmetry.space_group_name_H-M   'P 1'
#
loop_
_entity.id
_entity.type
_entity.pdbx_description
1 polymer ?
#
loop_
_entity_poly.entity_id
_entity_poly.type
_entity_poly.pdbx_seq_one_letter_code
_entity_poly.pdbx_strand_id
1 'polypeptide(L)'
;MSTATATHDDHHDHGPAKGLMRWVTTTNHKDIGTLYLLFALVMFFVGGAMAMVIRAELFQPGMQLVDPQFFNSMTTVHALVMIFGAVMPAFTGLANWLIPMMIGAPDMALPRMNNFSFWILPFAFSLLLS
;
A
#
# COMPACT_ATOMS: atom_id res chain seq x y z
N MET A 1 18.50 37.28 48.45
CA MET A 1 18.85 35.94 47.94
C MET A 1 17.58 35.31 47.38
N SER A 2 17.38 35.43 46.11
CA SER A 2 16.18 34.90 45.41
C SER A 2 16.60 33.62 44.71
N THR A 3 16.09 32.47 45.19
CA THR A 3 16.28 31.18 44.57
C THR A 3 15.25 31.06 43.42
N ALA A 4 15.73 31.19 42.19
CA ALA A 4 14.94 30.88 41.02
C ALA A 4 14.75 29.37 40.94
N THR A 5 13.54 28.90 41.20
CA THR A 5 13.12 27.54 40.90
C THR A 5 13.02 27.40 39.39
N ALA A 6 13.94 26.64 38.81
CA ALA A 6 13.85 26.22 37.44
C ALA A 6 12.62 25.28 37.32
N THR A 7 11.59 25.74 36.64
CA THR A 7 10.53 24.86 36.21
C THR A 7 11.08 23.92 35.14
N HIS A 8 11.19 22.65 35.50
CA HIS A 8 11.48 21.57 34.57
C HIS A 8 10.27 21.45 33.67
N ASP A 9 10.38 22.04 32.48
CA ASP A 9 9.43 21.74 31.40
C ASP A 9 9.69 20.27 31.01
N ASP A 10 8.83 19.41 31.52
CA ASP A 10 8.72 18.05 31.01
C ASP A 10 8.25 18.12 29.57
N HIS A 11 9.19 18.29 28.66
CA HIS A 11 8.96 17.98 27.26
C HIS A 11 8.69 16.48 27.19
N HIS A 12 7.41 16.13 27.24
CA HIS A 12 6.99 14.82 26.81
C HIS A 12 7.38 14.69 25.33
N ASP A 13 8.56 14.15 25.11
CA ASP A 13 8.96 13.67 23.80
C ASP A 13 7.94 12.63 23.37
N HIS A 14 6.93 13.11 22.66
CA HIS A 14 6.05 12.23 21.93
C HIS A 14 6.86 11.64 20.78
N GLY A 15 7.69 10.66 21.12
CA GLY A 15 8.41 9.88 20.13
C GLY A 15 7.43 9.27 19.13
N PRO A 16 7.88 8.91 17.91
CA PRO A 16 7.00 8.34 16.90
C PRO A 16 6.28 7.12 17.48
N ALA A 17 4.99 6.99 17.17
CA ALA A 17 4.18 5.86 17.59
C ALA A 17 4.88 4.54 17.25
N LYS A 18 4.85 3.59 18.16
CA LYS A 18 5.53 2.28 18.00
C LYS A 18 4.51 1.21 17.59
N GLY A 19 4.98 0.20 16.85
CA GLY A 19 4.15 -0.93 16.45
C GLY A 19 3.20 -0.62 15.30
N LEU A 20 2.04 -1.29 15.26
CA LEU A 20 1.07 -1.15 14.18
C LEU A 20 0.51 0.26 14.03
N MET A 21 0.35 0.99 15.14
CA MET A 21 -0.13 2.37 15.12
C MET A 21 0.82 3.31 14.36
N ARG A 22 2.12 3.05 14.41
CA ARG A 22 3.09 3.79 13.63
C ARG A 22 2.79 3.71 12.13
N TRP A 23 2.48 2.52 11.64
CA TRP A 23 2.21 2.29 10.21
C TRP A 23 0.84 2.81 9.78
N VAL A 24 -0.15 2.74 10.67
CA VAL A 24 -1.52 3.21 10.38
C VAL A 24 -1.60 4.73 10.34
N THR A 25 -0.88 5.42 11.22
CA THR A 25 -0.97 6.87 11.38
C THR A 25 0.26 7.62 10.87
N THR A 26 1.15 6.93 10.15
CA THR A 26 2.38 7.55 9.64
C THR A 26 2.10 8.70 8.67
N THR A 27 2.89 9.77 8.81
CA THR A 27 2.90 10.89 7.87
C THR A 27 4.25 10.98 7.12
N ASN A 28 5.17 10.06 7.39
CA ASN A 28 6.46 10.02 6.73
C ASN A 28 6.31 9.44 5.32
N HIS A 29 6.79 10.16 4.31
CA HIS A 29 6.72 9.72 2.92
C HIS A 29 7.44 8.39 2.66
N LYS A 30 8.52 8.10 3.38
CA LYS A 30 9.25 6.83 3.25
C LYS A 30 8.44 5.65 3.77
N ASP A 31 7.80 5.81 4.92
CA ASP A 31 6.95 4.77 5.50
C ASP A 31 5.73 4.50 4.60
N ILE A 32 5.10 5.55 4.08
CA ILE A 32 3.97 5.44 3.16
C ILE A 32 4.41 4.79 1.84
N GLY A 33 5.56 5.19 1.30
CA GLY A 33 6.15 4.56 0.13
C GLY A 33 6.42 3.08 0.33
N THR A 34 6.93 2.70 1.50
CA THR A 34 7.13 1.29 1.88
C THR A 34 5.80 0.53 1.94
N LEU A 35 4.75 1.14 2.48
CA LEU A 35 3.41 0.55 2.52
C LEU A 35 2.86 0.31 1.11
N TYR A 36 3.03 1.26 0.20
CA TYR A 36 2.64 1.10 -1.20
C TYR A 36 3.40 -0.04 -1.88
N LEU A 37 4.70 -0.12 -1.66
CA LEU A 37 5.54 -1.18 -2.23
C LEU A 37 5.16 -2.55 -1.69
N LEU A 38 4.90 -2.65 -0.39
CA LEU A 38 4.47 -3.89 0.23
C LEU A 38 3.08 -4.32 -0.29
N PHE A 39 2.16 -3.38 -0.40
CA PHE A 39 0.83 -3.63 -0.97
C PHE A 39 0.95 -4.11 -2.43
N ALA A 40 1.79 -3.46 -3.23
CA ALA A 40 2.03 -3.84 -4.61
C ALA A 40 2.59 -5.27 -4.71
N LEU A 41 3.51 -5.63 -3.81
CA LEU A 41 4.07 -6.97 -3.76
C LEU A 41 3.01 -8.03 -3.42
N VAL A 42 2.17 -7.77 -2.43
CA VAL A 42 1.05 -8.67 -2.07
C VAL A 42 0.09 -8.82 -3.25
N MET A 43 -0.29 -7.72 -3.88
CA MET A 43 -1.20 -7.75 -5.05
C MET A 43 -0.55 -8.44 -6.25
N PHE A 44 0.74 -8.33 -6.42
CA PHE A 44 1.49 -9.07 -7.45
C PHE A 44 1.33 -10.59 -7.27
N PHE A 45 1.48 -11.07 -6.05
CA PHE A 45 1.30 -12.50 -5.77
C PHE A 45 -0.15 -12.95 -5.91
N VAL A 46 -1.11 -12.13 -5.46
CA VAL A 46 -2.55 -12.42 -5.64
C VAL A 46 -2.91 -12.50 -7.12
N GLY A 47 -2.53 -11.49 -7.89
CA GLY A 47 -2.77 -11.47 -9.33
C GLY A 47 -2.02 -12.58 -10.06
N GLY A 48 -0.82 -12.92 -9.63
CA GLY A 48 -0.03 -14.04 -10.15
C GLY A 48 -0.70 -15.39 -9.90
N ALA A 49 -1.26 -15.61 -8.71
CA ALA A 49 -2.04 -16.81 -8.40
C ALA A 49 -3.28 -16.92 -9.31
N MET A 50 -3.98 -15.81 -9.54
CA MET A 50 -5.10 -15.77 -10.48
C MET A 50 -4.67 -16.11 -11.91
N ALA A 51 -3.51 -15.60 -12.36
CA ALA A 51 -2.95 -15.93 -13.65
C ALA A 51 -2.61 -17.41 -13.77
N MET A 52 -2.11 -18.02 -12.71
CA MET A 52 -1.81 -19.46 -12.69
C MET A 52 -3.09 -20.31 -12.82
N VAL A 53 -4.18 -19.90 -12.17
CA VAL A 53 -5.50 -20.55 -12.33
C VAL A 53 -5.99 -20.43 -13.77
N ILE A 54 -5.90 -19.25 -14.36
CA ILE A 54 -6.27 -19.02 -15.78
C ILE A 54 -5.43 -19.94 -16.69
N ARG A 55 -4.13 -19.99 -16.46
CA ARG A 55 -3.22 -20.81 -17.27
C ARG A 55 -3.50 -22.31 -17.11
N ALA A 56 -3.80 -22.76 -15.90
CA ALA A 56 -4.15 -24.16 -15.63
C ALA A 56 -5.43 -24.57 -16.34
N GLU A 57 -6.44 -23.70 -16.37
CA GLU A 57 -7.68 -23.97 -17.12
C GLU A 57 -7.43 -24.08 -18.63
N LEU A 58 -6.54 -23.27 -19.18
CA LEU A 58 -6.19 -23.26 -20.60
C LEU A 58 -5.18 -24.35 -21.01
N PHE A 59 -4.75 -25.18 -20.08
CA PHE A 59 -3.77 -26.22 -20.36
C PHE A 59 -4.29 -27.30 -21.32
N GLN A 60 -5.59 -27.62 -21.23
CA GLN A 60 -6.27 -28.57 -22.11
C GLN A 60 -7.55 -27.94 -22.66
N PRO A 61 -8.04 -28.37 -23.83
CA PRO A 61 -9.31 -27.87 -24.36
C PRO A 61 -10.49 -28.33 -23.52
N GLY A 62 -11.50 -27.48 -23.39
CA GLY A 62 -12.70 -27.72 -22.61
C GLY A 62 -12.62 -27.19 -21.19
N MET A 63 -13.75 -27.25 -20.49
CA MET A 63 -13.84 -26.83 -19.09
C MET A 63 -13.31 -27.93 -18.17
N GLN A 64 -12.38 -27.57 -17.29
CA GLN A 64 -11.73 -28.55 -16.43
C GLN A 64 -11.80 -28.19 -14.94
N LEU A 65 -11.40 -26.96 -14.59
CA LEU A 65 -11.28 -26.54 -13.20
C LEU A 65 -12.35 -25.54 -12.78
N VAL A 66 -12.78 -24.68 -13.69
CA VAL A 66 -13.66 -23.55 -13.37
C VAL A 66 -14.77 -23.42 -14.38
N ASP A 67 -15.91 -22.90 -13.92
CA ASP A 67 -17.05 -22.53 -14.73
C ASP A 67 -16.71 -21.37 -15.69
N PRO A 68 -17.28 -21.28 -16.92
CA PRO A 68 -17.00 -20.20 -17.86
C PRO A 68 -17.26 -18.80 -17.30
N GLN A 69 -18.30 -18.64 -16.52
CA GLN A 69 -18.63 -17.36 -15.86
C GLN A 69 -17.54 -16.96 -14.88
N PHE A 70 -17.11 -17.91 -14.06
CA PHE A 70 -16.04 -17.70 -13.10
C PHE A 70 -14.71 -17.41 -13.81
N PHE A 71 -14.41 -18.10 -14.92
CA PHE A 71 -13.22 -17.86 -15.71
C PHE A 71 -13.17 -16.42 -16.26
N ASN A 72 -14.29 -15.93 -16.81
CA ASN A 72 -14.37 -14.57 -17.31
C ASN A 72 -14.18 -13.54 -16.20
N SER A 73 -14.80 -13.75 -15.06
CA SER A 73 -14.62 -12.90 -13.88
C SER A 73 -13.16 -12.92 -13.39
N MET A 74 -12.56 -14.10 -13.33
CA MET A 74 -11.16 -14.29 -12.92
C MET A 74 -10.21 -13.53 -13.85
N THR A 75 -10.40 -13.60 -15.15
CA THR A 75 -9.57 -12.90 -16.14
C THR A 75 -9.66 -11.40 -15.98
N THR A 76 -10.87 -10.87 -15.82
CA THR A 76 -11.10 -9.42 -15.64
C THR A 76 -10.50 -8.92 -14.33
N VAL A 77 -10.77 -9.62 -13.24
CA VAL A 77 -10.25 -9.23 -11.90
C VAL A 77 -8.72 -9.36 -11.84
N HIS A 78 -8.17 -10.41 -12.47
CA HIS A 78 -6.70 -10.53 -12.61
C HIS A 78 -6.09 -9.30 -13.28
N ALA A 79 -6.64 -8.87 -14.40
CA ALA A 79 -6.16 -7.69 -15.12
C ALA A 79 -6.24 -6.43 -14.24
N LEU A 80 -7.36 -6.21 -13.57
CA LEU A 80 -7.55 -5.05 -12.68
C LEU A 80 -6.58 -5.09 -11.48
N VAL A 81 -6.41 -6.25 -10.86
CA VAL A 81 -5.48 -6.42 -9.74
C VAL A 81 -4.05 -6.13 -10.16
N MET A 82 -3.60 -6.63 -11.30
CA MET A 82 -2.23 -6.42 -11.76
C MET A 82 -1.97 -4.97 -12.16
N ILE A 83 -2.90 -4.31 -12.82
CA ILE A 83 -2.71 -2.92 -13.25
C ILE A 83 -2.85 -1.96 -12.07
N PHE A 84 -3.94 -2.02 -11.33
CA PHE A 84 -4.25 -1.05 -10.28
C PHE A 84 -3.72 -1.45 -8.89
N GLY A 85 -3.42 -2.72 -8.66
CA GLY A 85 -2.93 -3.22 -7.38
C GLY A 85 -1.42 -3.41 -7.32
N ALA A 86 -0.79 -3.85 -8.41
CA ALA A 86 0.64 -4.12 -8.45
C ALA A 86 1.42 -3.00 -9.13
N VAL A 87 1.08 -2.64 -10.36
CA VAL A 87 1.87 -1.69 -11.16
C VAL A 87 1.74 -0.26 -10.63
N MET A 88 0.53 0.26 -10.49
CA MET A 88 0.34 1.64 -10.04
C MET A 88 0.81 1.89 -8.61
N PRO A 89 0.49 1.05 -7.61
CA PRO A 89 1.04 1.22 -6.28
C PRO A 89 2.56 1.08 -6.21
N ALA A 90 3.19 0.24 -7.02
CA ALA A 90 4.64 0.14 -7.08
C ALA A 90 5.27 1.45 -7.53
N PHE A 91 4.77 2.06 -8.60
CA PHE A 91 5.26 3.36 -9.06
C PHE A 91 4.95 4.47 -8.06
N THR A 92 3.77 4.47 -7.46
CA THR A 92 3.41 5.45 -6.42
C THR A 92 4.32 5.31 -5.20
N GLY A 93 4.63 4.10 -4.78
CA GLY A 93 5.54 3.83 -3.68
C GLY A 93 6.95 4.33 -3.97
N LEU A 94 7.47 4.07 -5.16
CA LEU A 94 8.77 4.59 -5.58
C LEU A 94 8.77 6.12 -5.65
N ALA A 95 7.70 6.72 -6.16
CA ALA A 95 7.55 8.17 -6.21
C ALA A 95 7.58 8.79 -4.81
N ASN A 96 6.83 8.21 -3.87
CA ASN A 96 6.83 8.67 -2.47
C ASN A 96 8.21 8.56 -1.80
N TRP A 97 9.00 7.55 -2.19
CA TRP A 97 10.36 7.37 -1.70
C TRP A 97 11.33 8.38 -2.31
N LEU A 98 11.28 8.56 -3.62
CA LEU A 98 12.35 9.20 -4.39
C LEU A 98 12.10 10.69 -4.63
N ILE A 99 10.88 11.11 -4.94
CA ILE A 99 10.61 12.50 -5.33
C ILE A 99 10.98 13.50 -4.24
N PRO A 100 10.59 13.34 -2.95
CA PRO A 100 11.02 14.27 -1.92
C PRO A 100 12.53 14.33 -1.74
N MET A 101 13.23 13.21 -1.91
CA MET A 101 14.69 13.18 -1.83
C MET A 101 15.36 13.85 -3.04
N MET A 102 14.80 13.65 -4.24
CA MET A 102 15.34 14.22 -5.48
C MET A 102 15.22 15.75 -5.54
N ILE A 103 14.15 16.31 -4.98
CA ILE A 103 13.94 17.76 -4.92
C ILE A 103 14.53 18.41 -3.67
N GLY A 104 15.08 17.61 -2.74
CA GLY A 104 15.66 18.10 -1.50
C GLY A 104 14.64 18.50 -0.44
N ALA A 105 13.36 18.11 -0.58
CA ALA A 105 12.33 18.39 0.41
C ALA A 105 12.43 17.41 1.60
N PRO A 106 12.19 17.88 2.85
CA PRO A 106 12.23 17.00 4.02
C PRO A 106 11.04 16.04 4.08
N ASP A 107 9.88 16.43 3.50
CA ASP A 107 8.66 15.63 3.46
C ASP A 107 7.73 16.14 2.35
N MET A 108 6.60 15.46 2.18
CA MET A 108 5.57 15.88 1.22
C MET A 108 4.76 17.07 1.73
N ALA A 109 4.15 17.81 0.81
CA ALA A 109 3.34 18.99 1.13
C ALA A 109 2.10 18.65 1.97
N LEU A 110 1.46 17.49 1.72
CA LEU A 110 0.24 17.03 2.38
C LEU A 110 0.41 15.59 2.90
N PRO A 111 1.17 15.39 3.97
CA PRO A 111 1.51 14.03 4.43
C PRO A 111 0.29 13.25 4.95
N ARG A 112 -0.68 13.91 5.58
CA ARG A 112 -1.91 13.25 6.06
C ARG A 112 -2.78 12.75 4.91
N MET A 113 -2.92 13.53 3.84
CA MET A 113 -3.66 13.11 2.65
C MET A 113 -2.96 11.96 1.93
N ASN A 114 -1.65 11.94 1.93
CA ASN A 114 -0.86 10.85 1.37
C ASN A 114 -1.13 9.52 2.12
N ASN A 115 -1.13 9.55 3.43
CA ASN A 115 -1.50 8.38 4.25
C ASN A 115 -2.94 7.94 3.99
N PHE A 116 -3.87 8.86 3.92
CA PHE A 116 -5.27 8.59 3.59
C PHE A 116 -5.42 7.93 2.20
N SER A 117 -4.69 8.42 1.20
CA SER A 117 -4.66 7.85 -0.15
C SER A 117 -4.24 6.38 -0.15
N PHE A 118 -3.22 6.04 0.63
CA PHE A 118 -2.79 4.65 0.76
C PHE A 118 -3.89 3.77 1.36
N TRP A 119 -4.51 4.22 2.47
CA TRP A 119 -5.48 3.39 3.19
C TRP A 119 -6.80 3.19 2.46
N ILE A 120 -7.11 3.99 1.45
CA ILE A 120 -8.24 3.73 0.54
C ILE A 120 -8.01 2.46 -0.28
N LEU A 121 -6.78 2.18 -0.69
CA LEU A 121 -6.46 1.06 -1.59
C LEU A 121 -6.84 -0.32 -1.01
N PRO A 122 -6.46 -0.71 0.23
CA PRO A 122 -6.85 -2.00 0.78
C PRO A 122 -8.36 -2.21 0.83
N PHE A 123 -9.12 -1.18 1.16
CA PHE A 123 -10.58 -1.24 1.18
C PHE A 123 -11.17 -1.39 -0.22
N ALA A 124 -10.66 -0.64 -1.20
CA ALA A 124 -11.08 -0.74 -2.59
C ALA A 124 -10.82 -2.13 -3.17
N PHE A 125 -9.65 -2.71 -2.91
CA PHE A 125 -9.31 -4.05 -3.38
C PHE A 125 -10.05 -5.15 -2.62
N SER A 126 -10.37 -4.96 -1.35
CA SER A 126 -11.28 -5.84 -0.62
C SER A 126 -12.63 -5.94 -1.31
N LEU A 127 -13.18 -4.81 -1.75
CA LEU A 127 -14.43 -4.75 -2.50
C LEU A 127 -14.31 -5.43 -3.87
N LEU A 128 -13.22 -5.19 -4.58
CA LEU A 128 -12.98 -5.76 -5.90
C LEU A 128 -12.89 -7.29 -5.87
N LEU A 129 -12.24 -7.84 -4.83
CA LEU A 129 -12.05 -9.29 -4.68
C LEU A 129 -13.24 -10.00 -4.06
N SER A 130 -14.17 -9.28 -3.46
CA SER A 130 -15.44 -9.86 -2.97
C SER A 130 -16.47 -10.01 -4.11
#